data_bde6a35322b51c1b21f59df9084a876e
#
_entry.id   bde6a35322b51c1b21f59df9084a876e
#
_cell.length_a   1.000
_cell.length_b   1.000
_cell.length_c   1.000
_cell.angle_alpha   90.00
_cell.angle_beta   90.00
_cell.angle_gamma   90.00
#
_symmetry.space_group_name_H-M   'P 1'
#
loop_
_entity.id
_entity.type
_entity.pdbx_description
1 polymer ?
#
loop_
_entity_poly.entity_id
_entity_poly.type
_entity_poly.pdbx_seq_one_letter_code
_entity_poly.pdbx_strand_id
1 'polypeptide(L)'
;MDSSSTLLSDFLGQLGVAHTRGYTSERYVSMPFPTLFGLKKLLEEYGVESRGIRLENPADIASLPTPFLARTVGGFIIVTACDGHKLHYISSGQPETIAVEDFTPAWCGTALLAYPCRDAREPDYCLHKRLEIAQAAKRWILIAIAVGLAIYLFVSGGQWRHWSMWGIAAIDLAGIYISWLLVQKTLKIHSRAADRVCGVIEAGGCDDVVHSAASKFFGLFSWSEVGFTYFSVSLLCLLIFPEYTPYLAAINVCCLPYSFWSVWYQKFRAKAWCTLCLLSLIH
;
A
#
# COMPACT_ATOMS: atom_id res chain seq x y z
N MET A 1 -0.58 -0.29 6.34
CA MET A 1 0.11 -1.43 6.97
C MET A 1 1.59 -1.12 6.88
N ASP A 2 2.26 -1.00 8.01
CA ASP A 2 3.70 -0.75 8.02
C ASP A 2 4.42 -1.85 7.24
N SER A 3 5.39 -1.47 6.44
CA SER A 3 6.21 -2.40 5.65
C SER A 3 6.94 -3.44 6.52
N SER A 4 7.17 -3.13 7.78
CA SER A 4 7.70 -4.05 8.78
C SER A 4 6.74 -5.19 9.13
N SER A 5 5.42 -5.01 9.01
CA SER A 5 4.43 -6.03 9.36
C SER A 5 4.37 -7.21 8.39
N THR A 6 4.98 -7.08 7.20
CA THR A 6 5.00 -8.14 6.18
C THR A 6 6.24 -9.03 6.28
N LEU A 7 7.29 -8.61 7.00
CA LEU A 7 8.57 -9.31 7.05
C LEU A 7 8.43 -10.80 7.38
N LEU A 8 7.71 -11.13 8.45
CA LEU A 8 7.53 -12.52 8.87
C LEU A 8 6.73 -13.32 7.84
N SER A 9 5.66 -12.74 7.28
CA SER A 9 4.86 -13.37 6.25
C SER A 9 5.66 -13.61 4.97
N ASP A 10 6.44 -12.62 4.53
CA ASP A 10 7.28 -12.76 3.34
C ASP A 10 8.37 -13.83 3.57
N PHE A 11 8.96 -13.88 4.76
CA PHE A 11 9.97 -14.88 5.10
C PHE A 11 9.39 -16.30 5.16
N LEU A 12 8.25 -16.50 5.81
CA LEU A 12 7.55 -17.79 5.83
C LEU A 12 7.14 -18.23 4.43
N GLY A 13 6.77 -17.27 3.55
CA GLY A 13 6.49 -17.51 2.15
C GLY A 13 7.71 -18.03 1.38
N GLN A 14 8.90 -17.45 1.62
CA GLN A 14 10.16 -17.92 1.02
C GLN A 14 10.58 -19.30 1.53
N LEU A 15 10.24 -19.63 2.76
CA LEU A 15 10.47 -20.96 3.36
C LEU A 15 9.45 -22.01 2.93
N GLY A 16 8.38 -21.63 2.20
CA GLY A 16 7.30 -22.54 1.81
C GLY A 16 6.39 -22.97 2.96
N VAL A 17 6.41 -22.27 4.08
CA VAL A 17 5.58 -22.57 5.26
C VAL A 17 4.15 -22.06 5.06
N ALA A 18 3.16 -22.94 5.26
CA ALA A 18 1.76 -22.57 5.15
C ALA A 18 1.36 -21.59 6.27
N HIS A 19 0.97 -20.38 5.90
CA HIS A 19 0.60 -19.31 6.82
C HIS A 19 -0.47 -18.40 6.24
N THR A 20 -1.14 -17.62 7.09
CA THR A 20 -2.08 -16.56 6.71
C THR A 20 -1.46 -15.18 7.01
N ARG A 21 -1.67 -14.23 6.09
CA ARG A 21 -1.08 -12.88 6.26
C ARG A 21 -1.64 -12.15 7.48
N GLY A 22 -2.92 -12.30 7.73
CA GLY A 22 -3.59 -11.62 8.84
C GLY A 22 -3.00 -11.99 10.19
N TYR A 23 -3.02 -13.27 10.50
CA TYR A 23 -2.50 -13.82 11.76
C TYR A 23 -1.00 -13.53 11.92
N THR A 24 -0.21 -13.79 10.87
CA THR A 24 1.24 -13.59 10.90
C THR A 24 1.61 -12.12 11.14
N SER A 25 0.91 -11.17 10.49
CA SER A 25 1.13 -9.74 10.71
C SER A 25 0.74 -9.31 12.11
N GLU A 26 -0.38 -9.79 12.64
CA GLU A 26 -0.83 -9.50 14.00
C GLU A 26 0.18 -10.01 15.04
N ARG A 27 0.67 -11.23 14.87
CA ARG A 27 1.70 -11.81 15.76
C ARG A 27 3.01 -11.04 15.71
N TYR A 28 3.42 -10.59 14.51
CA TYR A 28 4.63 -9.79 14.38
C TYR A 28 4.49 -8.42 15.06
N VAL A 29 3.37 -7.73 14.87
CA VAL A 29 3.11 -6.41 15.48
C VAL A 29 2.92 -6.51 16.99
N SER A 30 2.32 -7.60 17.49
CA SER A 30 2.14 -7.83 18.93
C SER A 30 3.44 -8.14 19.67
N MET A 31 4.55 -8.36 18.95
CA MET A 31 5.86 -8.59 19.54
C MET A 31 6.37 -7.29 20.18
N PRO A 32 6.69 -7.26 21.50
CA PRO A 32 7.07 -6.04 22.21
C PRO A 32 8.32 -5.38 21.62
N PHE A 33 9.28 -6.18 21.15
CA PHE A 33 10.52 -5.71 20.54
C PHE A 33 10.90 -6.59 19.35
N PRO A 34 11.09 -6.03 18.15
CA PRO A 34 11.52 -6.76 16.96
C PRO A 34 13.02 -7.12 17.10
N THR A 35 13.28 -8.20 17.81
CA THR A 35 14.64 -8.74 18.01
C THR A 35 14.78 -10.08 17.30
N LEU A 36 16.03 -10.48 17.00
CA LEU A 36 16.30 -11.83 16.46
C LEU A 36 15.77 -12.93 17.37
N PHE A 37 15.82 -12.72 18.69
CA PHE A 37 15.28 -13.67 19.66
C PHE A 37 13.73 -13.76 19.60
N GLY A 38 13.06 -12.63 19.48
CA GLY A 38 11.61 -12.58 19.28
C GLY A 38 11.18 -13.28 17.98
N LEU A 39 11.89 -13.01 16.88
CA LEU A 39 11.68 -13.67 15.60
C LEU A 39 11.94 -15.19 15.68
N LYS A 40 12.97 -15.61 16.38
CA LYS A 40 13.23 -17.03 16.64
C LYS A 40 12.05 -17.70 17.34
N LYS A 41 11.52 -17.09 18.41
CA LYS A 41 10.34 -17.62 19.13
C LYS A 41 9.09 -17.69 18.26
N LEU A 42 8.86 -16.68 17.43
CA LEU A 42 7.75 -16.70 16.48
C LEU A 42 7.92 -17.83 15.46
N LEU A 43 9.11 -18.04 14.90
CA LEU A 43 9.36 -19.13 13.97
C LEU A 43 9.15 -20.51 14.60
N GLU A 44 9.50 -20.67 15.88
CA GLU A 44 9.25 -21.90 16.64
C GLU A 44 7.74 -22.21 16.74
N GLU A 45 6.86 -21.18 16.86
CA GLU A 45 5.40 -21.35 16.86
C GLU A 45 4.89 -21.94 15.53
N TYR A 46 5.58 -21.69 14.40
CA TYR A 46 5.26 -22.24 13.08
C TYR A 46 5.92 -23.58 12.78
N GLY A 47 6.64 -24.16 13.75
CA GLY A 47 7.41 -25.39 13.54
C GLY A 47 8.67 -25.20 12.70
N VAL A 48 9.24 -24.01 12.71
CA VAL A 48 10.48 -23.68 12.01
C VAL A 48 11.61 -23.59 13.03
N GLU A 49 12.55 -24.51 12.95
CA GLU A 49 13.76 -24.43 13.73
C GLU A 49 14.63 -23.30 13.21
N SER A 50 15.17 -22.49 14.12
CA SER A 50 15.98 -21.35 13.69
C SER A 50 17.25 -21.20 14.56
N ARG A 51 18.34 -20.80 13.90
CA ARG A 51 19.64 -20.60 14.53
C ARG A 51 20.18 -19.22 14.22
N GLY A 52 20.38 -18.42 15.26
CA GLY A 52 21.09 -17.14 15.16
C GLY A 52 22.58 -17.40 15.04
N ILE A 53 23.23 -16.79 14.06
CA ILE A 53 24.67 -16.84 13.85
C ILE A 53 25.22 -15.42 13.78
N ARG A 54 26.50 -15.28 14.14
CA ARG A 54 27.27 -14.07 13.94
C ARG A 54 28.51 -14.45 13.15
N LEU A 55 28.71 -13.80 12.01
CA LEU A 55 29.90 -13.98 11.19
C LEU A 55 30.98 -13.00 11.63
N GLU A 56 32.20 -13.52 11.74
CA GLU A 56 33.39 -12.70 12.03
C GLU A 56 33.79 -11.88 10.81
N ASN A 57 33.72 -12.50 9.64
CA ASN A 57 34.01 -11.84 8.38
C ASN A 57 32.71 -11.65 7.57
N PRO A 58 32.24 -10.40 7.35
CA PRO A 58 31.01 -10.13 6.59
C PRO A 58 31.03 -10.62 5.12
N ALA A 59 32.20 -10.80 4.53
CA ALA A 59 32.34 -11.32 3.17
C ALA A 59 31.84 -12.79 3.03
N ASP A 60 31.78 -13.53 4.14
CA ASP A 60 31.36 -14.94 4.13
C ASP A 60 29.81 -15.11 4.04
N ILE A 61 29.07 -14.00 3.86
CA ILE A 61 27.60 -14.04 3.69
C ILE A 61 27.17 -14.96 2.55
N ALA A 62 28.00 -15.09 1.50
CA ALA A 62 27.73 -15.96 0.36
C ALA A 62 27.74 -17.45 0.71
N SER A 63 28.34 -17.85 1.82
CA SER A 63 28.39 -19.24 2.28
C SER A 63 27.15 -19.69 3.04
N LEU A 64 26.25 -18.76 3.39
CA LEU A 64 25.06 -19.06 4.18
C LEU A 64 23.95 -19.71 3.33
N PRO A 65 23.26 -20.73 3.88
CA PRO A 65 22.10 -21.31 3.22
C PRO A 65 20.96 -20.29 3.16
N THR A 66 20.46 -20.05 1.96
CA THR A 66 19.31 -19.16 1.70
C THR A 66 18.00 -19.94 1.69
N PRO A 67 16.85 -19.33 2.07
CA PRO A 67 16.69 -17.95 2.54
C PRO A 67 17.02 -17.78 4.05
N PHE A 68 17.50 -16.60 4.42
CA PHE A 68 17.76 -16.25 5.83
C PHE A 68 17.41 -14.79 6.12
N LEU A 69 17.23 -14.45 7.41
CA LEU A 69 17.06 -13.07 7.86
C LEU A 69 18.41 -12.44 8.23
N ALA A 70 18.70 -11.29 7.66
CA ALA A 70 19.87 -10.49 8.01
C ALA A 70 19.47 -9.22 8.76
N ARG A 71 20.23 -8.84 9.78
CA ARG A 71 20.04 -7.58 10.49
C ARG A 71 20.95 -6.50 9.88
N THR A 72 20.34 -5.44 9.39
CA THR A 72 21.02 -4.24 8.91
C THR A 72 20.80 -3.07 9.86
N VAL A 73 21.49 -1.95 9.62
CA VAL A 73 21.26 -0.70 10.36
C VAL A 73 19.82 -0.20 10.21
N GLY A 74 19.20 -0.44 9.03
CA GLY A 74 17.83 -0.05 8.74
C GLY A 74 16.74 -1.03 9.20
N GLY A 75 17.11 -2.18 9.80
CA GLY A 75 16.14 -3.19 10.25
C GLY A 75 16.47 -4.60 9.78
N PHE A 76 15.44 -5.44 9.65
CA PHE A 76 15.58 -6.80 9.15
C PHE A 76 15.25 -6.88 7.67
N ILE A 77 16.03 -7.65 6.92
CA ILE A 77 15.81 -7.98 5.52
C ILE A 77 15.83 -9.49 5.32
N ILE A 78 15.22 -9.96 4.26
CA ILE A 78 15.18 -11.37 3.88
C ILE A 78 16.15 -11.56 2.71
N VAL A 79 17.23 -12.28 2.91
CA VAL A 79 18.13 -12.67 1.82
C VAL A 79 17.55 -13.91 1.15
N THR A 80 17.26 -13.83 -0.14
CA THR A 80 16.63 -14.89 -0.91
C THR A 80 17.60 -15.71 -1.73
N ALA A 81 18.68 -15.08 -2.24
CA ALA A 81 19.75 -15.74 -2.98
C ALA A 81 21.03 -14.91 -2.91
N CYS A 82 22.16 -15.58 -3.04
CA CYS A 82 23.47 -14.94 -3.16
C CYS A 82 24.27 -15.65 -4.26
N ASP A 83 24.65 -14.91 -5.31
CA ASP A 83 25.40 -15.43 -6.47
C ASP A 83 26.92 -15.12 -6.35
N GLY A 84 27.42 -14.93 -5.12
CA GLY A 84 28.81 -14.60 -4.84
C GLY A 84 29.18 -13.12 -5.02
N HIS A 85 28.67 -12.44 -6.05
CA HIS A 85 28.88 -11.01 -6.28
C HIS A 85 27.63 -10.17 -6.04
N LYS A 86 26.45 -10.76 -6.19
CA LYS A 86 25.15 -10.07 -6.02
C LYS A 86 24.32 -10.74 -4.95
N LEU A 87 23.71 -9.93 -4.12
CA LEU A 87 22.78 -10.32 -3.08
C LEU A 87 21.38 -9.94 -3.51
N HIS A 88 20.49 -10.94 -3.57
CA HIS A 88 19.05 -10.73 -3.80
C HIS A 88 18.36 -10.76 -2.45
N TYR A 89 17.63 -9.70 -2.13
CA TYR A 89 16.96 -9.58 -0.85
C TYR A 89 15.59 -8.91 -0.98
N ILE A 90 14.76 -9.10 0.03
CA ILE A 90 13.46 -8.43 0.15
C ILE A 90 13.56 -7.44 1.32
N SER A 91 13.37 -6.17 1.00
CA SER A 91 13.27 -5.09 1.97
C SER A 91 11.87 -4.47 1.88
N SER A 92 11.17 -4.39 2.99
CA SER A 92 9.82 -3.80 3.03
C SER A 92 8.85 -4.40 1.98
N GLY A 93 8.96 -5.70 1.72
CA GLY A 93 8.13 -6.41 0.74
C GLY A 93 8.49 -6.15 -0.73
N GLN A 94 9.62 -5.45 -1.01
CA GLN A 94 10.13 -5.22 -2.36
C GLN A 94 11.40 -6.05 -2.59
N PRO A 95 11.49 -6.77 -3.72
CA PRO A 95 12.71 -7.45 -4.10
C PRO A 95 13.72 -6.42 -4.61
N GLU A 96 14.91 -6.48 -4.06
CA GLU A 96 16.03 -5.62 -4.41
C GLU A 96 17.28 -6.47 -4.67
N THR A 97 18.24 -5.91 -5.40
CA THR A 97 19.51 -6.54 -5.69
C THR A 97 20.63 -5.54 -5.46
N ILE A 98 21.64 -5.94 -4.69
CA ILE A 98 22.81 -5.11 -4.37
C ILE A 98 24.08 -5.94 -4.56
N ALA A 99 25.21 -5.28 -4.82
CA ALA A 99 26.50 -5.95 -4.77
C ALA A 99 26.87 -6.32 -3.33
N VAL A 100 27.50 -7.46 -3.12
CA VAL A 100 27.89 -7.94 -1.78
C VAL A 100 28.82 -6.93 -1.09
N GLU A 101 29.71 -6.28 -1.86
CA GLU A 101 30.63 -5.26 -1.38
C GLU A 101 29.90 -4.03 -0.81
N ASP A 102 28.82 -3.60 -1.46
CA ASP A 102 28.00 -2.45 -1.04
C ASP A 102 27.08 -2.79 0.13
N PHE A 103 26.70 -4.07 0.26
CA PHE A 103 25.85 -4.55 1.36
C PHE A 103 26.63 -4.70 2.68
N THR A 104 27.85 -5.16 2.60
CA THR A 104 28.73 -5.46 3.77
C THR A 104 28.80 -4.33 4.81
N PRO A 105 28.93 -3.03 4.45
CA PRO A 105 28.98 -1.95 5.42
C PRO A 105 27.65 -1.70 6.16
N ALA A 106 26.51 -2.04 5.54
CA ALA A 106 25.18 -1.85 6.13
C ALA A 106 24.76 -3.03 7.02
N TRP A 107 25.44 -4.15 6.94
CA TRP A 107 25.10 -5.36 7.66
C TRP A 107 25.76 -5.44 9.04
N CYS A 108 24.98 -5.81 10.05
CA CYS A 108 25.49 -5.96 11.44
C CYS A 108 26.23 -7.29 11.70
N GLY A 109 26.53 -8.09 10.68
CA GLY A 109 27.21 -9.39 10.81
C GLY A 109 26.37 -10.49 11.45
N THR A 110 25.07 -10.24 11.70
CA THR A 110 24.17 -11.22 12.34
C THR A 110 23.11 -11.71 11.37
N ALA A 111 22.88 -13.03 11.35
CA ALA A 111 21.87 -13.67 10.54
C ALA A 111 21.06 -14.69 11.36
N LEU A 112 19.81 -14.88 10.98
CA LEU A 112 18.92 -15.92 11.50
C LEU A 112 18.64 -16.91 10.37
N LEU A 113 19.24 -18.08 10.47
CA LEU A 113 18.95 -19.21 9.58
C LEU A 113 17.68 -19.91 10.05
N ALA A 114 16.87 -20.39 9.09
CA ALA A 114 15.62 -21.05 9.39
C ALA A 114 15.50 -22.37 8.61
N TYR A 115 15.10 -23.41 9.31
CA TYR A 115 14.95 -24.76 8.81
C TYR A 115 13.54 -25.24 9.10
N PRO A 116 12.62 -25.20 8.12
CA PRO A 116 11.26 -25.65 8.32
C PRO A 116 11.21 -27.17 8.51
N CYS A 117 10.48 -27.64 9.53
CA CYS A 117 10.15 -29.03 9.71
C CYS A 117 9.16 -29.48 8.61
N ARG A 118 9.03 -30.79 8.37
CA ARG A 118 8.11 -31.33 7.34
C ARG A 118 6.65 -30.88 7.55
N ASP A 119 6.23 -30.73 8.80
CA ASP A 119 4.87 -30.31 9.17
C ASP A 119 4.80 -28.84 9.60
N ALA A 120 5.82 -28.02 9.23
CA ALA A 120 5.85 -26.61 9.57
C ALA A 120 4.64 -25.88 8.97
N ARG A 121 3.82 -25.30 9.85
CA ARG A 121 2.62 -24.56 9.48
C ARG A 121 2.20 -23.62 10.61
N GLU A 122 1.38 -22.66 10.27
CA GLU A 122 0.72 -21.78 11.24
C GLU A 122 -0.16 -22.60 12.20
N PRO A 123 -0.17 -22.28 13.49
CA PRO A 123 -1.16 -22.82 14.43
C PRO A 123 -2.57 -22.52 13.92
N ASP A 124 -3.45 -23.52 13.97
CA ASP A 124 -4.85 -23.41 13.51
C ASP A 124 -5.02 -22.85 12.09
N TYR A 125 -4.06 -23.13 11.18
CA TYR A 125 -4.04 -22.62 9.79
C TYR A 125 -5.39 -22.73 9.09
N CYS A 126 -6.07 -23.88 9.21
CA CYS A 126 -7.36 -24.11 8.54
C CYS A 126 -8.43 -23.11 9.03
N LEU A 127 -8.45 -22.77 10.31
CA LEU A 127 -9.39 -21.82 10.88
C LEU A 127 -9.08 -20.40 10.37
N HIS A 128 -7.84 -19.96 10.49
CA HIS A 128 -7.42 -18.63 10.03
C HIS A 128 -7.61 -18.45 8.53
N LYS A 129 -7.31 -19.48 7.74
CA LYS A 129 -7.55 -19.47 6.28
C LYS A 129 -9.03 -19.34 5.94
N ARG A 130 -9.91 -20.05 6.65
CA ARG A 130 -11.36 -19.90 6.48
C ARG A 130 -11.82 -18.50 6.84
N LEU A 131 -11.30 -17.91 7.92
CA LEU A 131 -11.62 -16.53 8.31
C LEU A 131 -11.15 -15.51 7.27
N GLU A 132 -9.94 -15.65 6.72
CA GLU A 132 -9.47 -14.80 5.61
C GLU A 132 -10.39 -14.90 4.39
N ILE A 133 -10.77 -16.12 3.99
CA ILE A 133 -11.68 -16.34 2.86
C ILE A 133 -13.05 -15.73 3.16
N ALA A 134 -13.59 -15.92 4.37
CA ALA A 134 -14.88 -15.35 4.77
C ALA A 134 -14.86 -13.82 4.77
N GLN A 135 -13.77 -13.20 5.27
CA GLN A 135 -13.60 -11.74 5.24
C GLN A 135 -13.47 -11.22 3.80
N ALA A 136 -12.71 -11.92 2.96
CA ALA A 136 -12.59 -11.59 1.54
C ALA A 136 -13.95 -11.72 0.83
N ALA A 137 -14.69 -12.82 1.06
CA ALA A 137 -16.02 -13.02 0.51
C ALA A 137 -17.00 -11.95 0.97
N LYS A 138 -17.04 -11.61 2.26
CA LYS A 138 -17.85 -10.52 2.80
C LYS A 138 -17.56 -9.20 2.08
N ARG A 139 -16.30 -8.86 1.90
CA ARG A 139 -15.89 -7.64 1.19
C ARG A 139 -16.41 -7.62 -0.25
N TRP A 140 -16.23 -8.75 -0.99
CA TRP A 140 -16.70 -8.84 -2.37
C TRP A 140 -18.23 -8.81 -2.50
N ILE A 141 -18.95 -9.44 -1.55
CA ILE A 141 -20.42 -9.37 -1.49
C ILE A 141 -20.88 -7.93 -1.27
N LEU A 142 -20.27 -7.19 -0.33
CA LEU A 142 -20.61 -5.78 -0.10
C LEU A 142 -20.35 -4.91 -1.34
N ILE A 143 -19.22 -5.12 -2.02
CA ILE A 143 -18.93 -4.42 -3.28
C ILE A 143 -19.95 -4.77 -4.35
N ALA A 144 -20.28 -6.05 -4.52
CA ALA A 144 -21.27 -6.50 -5.49
C ALA A 144 -22.67 -5.90 -5.23
N ILE A 145 -23.09 -5.82 -3.96
CA ILE A 145 -24.35 -5.18 -3.57
C ILE A 145 -24.30 -3.68 -3.89
N ALA A 146 -23.23 -2.99 -3.55
CA ALA A 146 -23.08 -1.56 -3.82
C ALA A 146 -23.10 -1.26 -5.33
N VAL A 147 -22.37 -2.04 -6.13
CA VAL A 147 -22.36 -1.91 -7.60
C VAL A 147 -23.73 -2.25 -8.19
N GLY A 148 -24.36 -3.34 -7.74
CA GLY A 148 -25.70 -3.73 -8.18
C GLY A 148 -26.75 -2.65 -7.88
N LEU A 149 -26.70 -2.04 -6.70
CA LEU A 149 -27.56 -0.94 -6.32
C LEU A 149 -27.31 0.30 -7.19
N ALA A 150 -26.05 0.65 -7.45
CA ALA A 150 -25.70 1.78 -8.31
C ALA A 150 -26.22 1.57 -9.74
N ILE A 151 -26.06 0.39 -10.31
CA ILE A 151 -26.59 0.04 -11.63
C ILE A 151 -28.12 0.11 -11.63
N TYR A 152 -28.75 -0.44 -10.61
CA TYR A 152 -30.21 -0.41 -10.47
C TYR A 152 -30.74 1.04 -10.45
N LEU A 153 -30.15 1.92 -9.62
CA LEU A 153 -30.54 3.33 -9.55
C LEU A 153 -30.29 4.06 -10.87
N PHE A 154 -29.16 3.82 -11.52
CA PHE A 154 -28.83 4.42 -12.81
C PHE A 154 -29.81 4.02 -13.92
N VAL A 155 -30.25 2.77 -13.93
CA VAL A 155 -31.21 2.25 -14.91
C VAL A 155 -32.62 2.70 -14.58
N SER A 156 -33.07 2.56 -13.32
CA SER A 156 -34.44 2.90 -12.90
C SER A 156 -34.73 4.41 -12.99
N GLY A 157 -33.71 5.25 -12.75
CA GLY A 157 -33.80 6.69 -12.92
C GLY A 157 -33.76 7.17 -14.37
N GLY A 158 -33.55 6.27 -15.34
CA GLY A 158 -33.53 6.61 -16.77
C GLY A 158 -32.30 7.34 -17.26
N GLN A 159 -31.27 7.54 -16.40
CA GLN A 159 -30.01 8.23 -16.72
C GLN A 159 -29.27 7.57 -17.88
N TRP A 160 -29.38 6.25 -18.02
CA TRP A 160 -28.75 5.48 -19.09
C TRP A 160 -29.08 5.93 -20.51
N ARG A 161 -30.22 6.65 -20.68
CA ARG A 161 -30.67 7.18 -21.98
C ARG A 161 -29.90 8.41 -22.44
N HIS A 162 -29.19 9.07 -21.53
CA HIS A 162 -28.47 10.31 -21.81
C HIS A 162 -26.95 10.07 -21.79
N TRP A 163 -26.30 10.24 -22.93
CA TRP A 163 -24.83 10.06 -23.04
C TRP A 163 -24.02 10.94 -22.06
N SER A 164 -24.53 12.15 -21.77
CA SER A 164 -23.93 13.06 -20.80
C SER A 164 -23.84 12.44 -19.40
N MET A 165 -24.85 11.67 -18.97
CA MET A 165 -24.85 11.01 -17.65
C MET A 165 -23.78 9.91 -17.54
N TRP A 166 -23.53 9.18 -18.64
CA TRP A 166 -22.41 8.23 -18.69
C TRP A 166 -21.07 8.93 -18.57
N GLY A 167 -20.91 10.11 -19.23
CA GLY A 167 -19.70 10.91 -19.12
C GLY A 167 -19.46 11.37 -17.70
N ILE A 168 -20.48 11.93 -17.03
CA ILE A 168 -20.36 12.40 -15.63
C ILE A 168 -20.07 11.22 -14.70
N ALA A 169 -20.78 10.09 -14.82
CA ALA A 169 -20.54 8.91 -14.00
C ALA A 169 -19.10 8.37 -14.16
N ALA A 170 -18.59 8.33 -15.38
CA ALA A 170 -17.22 7.91 -15.65
C ALA A 170 -16.19 8.85 -15.03
N ILE A 171 -16.42 10.16 -15.11
CA ILE A 171 -15.56 11.20 -14.49
C ILE A 171 -15.59 11.06 -12.97
N ASP A 172 -16.79 10.94 -12.35
CA ASP A 172 -16.92 10.78 -10.91
C ASP A 172 -16.22 9.51 -10.40
N LEU A 173 -16.37 8.37 -11.10
CA LEU A 173 -15.67 7.13 -10.75
C LEU A 173 -14.16 7.25 -10.84
N ALA A 174 -13.65 7.91 -11.89
CA ALA A 174 -12.23 8.17 -12.03
C ALA A 174 -11.73 9.13 -10.94
N GLY A 175 -12.51 10.17 -10.63
CA GLY A 175 -12.21 11.11 -9.54
C GLY A 175 -12.17 10.44 -8.17
N ILE A 176 -13.12 9.55 -7.87
CA ILE A 176 -13.11 8.74 -6.64
C ILE A 176 -11.84 7.88 -6.58
N TYR A 177 -11.47 7.21 -7.67
CA TYR A 177 -10.27 6.37 -7.71
C TYR A 177 -8.98 7.17 -7.47
N ILE A 178 -8.83 8.31 -8.15
CA ILE A 178 -7.66 9.17 -8.00
C ILE A 178 -7.58 9.77 -6.60
N SER A 179 -8.71 10.26 -6.07
CA SER A 179 -8.77 10.80 -4.71
C SER A 179 -8.50 9.72 -3.66
N TRP A 180 -8.94 8.50 -3.88
CA TRP A 180 -8.60 7.35 -3.03
C TRP A 180 -7.09 7.07 -3.00
N LEU A 181 -6.40 7.12 -4.14
CA LEU A 181 -4.95 6.98 -4.19
C LEU A 181 -4.25 8.10 -3.43
N LEU A 182 -4.75 9.34 -3.54
CA LEU A 182 -4.24 10.49 -2.78
C LEU A 182 -4.44 10.32 -1.27
N VAL A 183 -5.60 9.84 -0.83
CA VAL A 183 -5.88 9.54 0.59
C VAL A 183 -4.91 8.48 1.12
N GLN A 184 -4.64 7.42 0.36
CA GLN A 184 -3.64 6.43 0.74
C GLN A 184 -2.26 7.05 0.94
N LYS A 185 -1.83 7.95 0.05
CA LYS A 185 -0.57 8.69 0.18
C LYS A 185 -0.56 9.58 1.43
N THR A 186 -1.63 10.32 1.68
CA THR A 186 -1.78 11.17 2.89
C THR A 186 -1.65 10.35 4.18
N LEU A 187 -2.22 9.15 4.19
CA LEU A 187 -2.15 8.21 5.33
C LEU A 187 -0.84 7.40 5.37
N LYS A 188 0.12 7.68 4.49
CA LYS A 188 1.39 6.94 4.34
C LYS A 188 1.20 5.43 4.14
N ILE A 189 0.09 5.02 3.52
CA ILE A 189 -0.16 3.64 3.15
C ILE A 189 0.57 3.38 1.84
N HIS A 190 1.56 2.48 1.85
CA HIS A 190 2.26 2.09 0.64
C HIS A 190 1.31 1.42 -0.36
N SER A 191 1.16 2.05 -1.52
CA SER A 191 0.31 1.57 -2.61
C SER A 191 1.11 1.59 -3.92
N ARG A 192 1.37 0.41 -4.47
CA ARG A 192 2.06 0.28 -5.77
C ARG A 192 1.36 1.05 -6.90
N ALA A 193 0.02 1.16 -6.84
CA ALA A 193 -0.75 1.91 -7.82
C ALA A 193 -0.51 3.42 -7.67
N ALA A 194 -0.54 3.94 -6.44
CA ALA A 194 -0.25 5.35 -6.17
C ALA A 194 1.19 5.71 -6.58
N ASP A 195 2.16 4.85 -6.25
CA ASP A 195 3.58 5.08 -6.57
C ASP A 195 3.84 5.10 -8.08
N ARG A 196 3.19 4.20 -8.85
CA ARG A 196 3.27 4.21 -10.31
C ARG A 196 2.73 5.51 -10.92
N VAL A 197 1.56 5.94 -10.47
CA VAL A 197 0.94 7.17 -11.00
C VAL A 197 1.73 8.40 -10.58
N CYS A 198 2.22 8.45 -9.35
CA CYS A 198 3.08 9.55 -8.87
C CYS A 198 4.38 9.66 -9.65
N GLY A 199 5.00 8.55 -10.01
CA GLY A 199 6.27 8.51 -10.75
C GLY A 199 6.19 8.92 -12.22
N VAL A 200 5.00 9.21 -12.75
CA VAL A 200 4.82 9.54 -14.19
C VAL A 200 5.43 10.90 -14.56
N ILE A 201 5.27 11.91 -13.72
CA ILE A 201 5.79 13.27 -13.99
C ILE A 201 7.09 13.49 -13.23
N GLU A 202 7.12 13.25 -11.95
CA GLU A 202 8.29 13.49 -11.09
C GLU A 202 8.36 12.47 -9.95
N ALA A 203 9.49 11.78 -9.83
CA ALA A 203 9.69 10.82 -8.76
C ALA A 203 9.81 11.55 -7.41
N GLY A 204 8.91 11.26 -6.45
CA GLY A 204 8.87 11.90 -5.13
C GLY A 204 8.05 13.18 -5.04
N GLY A 205 7.76 13.87 -6.13
CA GLY A 205 7.03 15.15 -6.11
C GLY A 205 5.63 15.09 -5.48
N CYS A 206 4.96 13.94 -5.52
CA CYS A 206 3.69 13.74 -4.84
C CYS A 206 3.81 13.84 -3.31
N ASP A 207 4.86 13.26 -2.74
CA ASP A 207 5.04 13.24 -1.28
C ASP A 207 5.32 14.65 -0.74
N ASP A 208 6.12 15.45 -1.46
CA ASP A 208 6.44 16.84 -1.10
C ASP A 208 5.20 17.74 -1.12
N VAL A 209 4.33 17.59 -2.10
CA VAL A 209 3.10 18.38 -2.22
C VAL A 209 2.04 17.93 -1.21
N VAL A 210 1.81 16.62 -1.09
CA VAL A 210 0.76 16.05 -0.22
C VAL A 210 1.05 16.29 1.26
N HIS A 211 2.32 16.33 1.67
CA HIS A 211 2.71 16.59 3.05
C HIS A 211 3.03 18.06 3.36
N SER A 212 2.87 18.95 2.38
CA SER A 212 3.06 20.39 2.59
C SER A 212 1.98 20.99 3.50
N ALA A 213 2.27 22.12 4.15
CA ALA A 213 1.28 22.83 4.98
C ALA A 213 0.05 23.29 4.18
N ALA A 214 0.22 23.54 2.87
CA ALA A 214 -0.86 23.93 1.95
C ALA A 214 -1.79 22.78 1.56
N SER A 215 -1.43 21.52 1.87
CA SER A 215 -2.26 20.35 1.57
C SER A 215 -3.48 20.20 2.48
N LYS A 216 -3.58 21.02 3.53
CA LYS A 216 -4.66 20.97 4.53
C LYS A 216 -5.64 22.12 4.34
N PHE A 217 -6.93 21.80 4.26
CA PHE A 217 -8.04 22.74 4.26
C PHE A 217 -8.36 23.13 5.70
N PHE A 218 -8.23 24.41 6.05
CA PHE A 218 -8.36 24.94 7.41
C PHE A 218 -7.51 24.21 8.48
N GLY A 219 -6.46 23.50 8.09
CA GLY A 219 -5.62 22.74 9.03
C GLY A 219 -6.25 21.45 9.56
N LEU A 220 -7.50 21.12 9.19
CA LEU A 220 -8.28 19.97 9.68
C LEU A 220 -8.32 18.84 8.66
N PHE A 221 -8.76 19.12 7.44
CA PHE A 221 -8.96 18.12 6.39
C PHE A 221 -7.88 18.22 5.31
N SER A 222 -7.48 17.10 4.77
CA SER A 222 -6.63 17.08 3.58
C SER A 222 -7.48 17.37 2.33
N TRP A 223 -6.91 18.07 1.34
CA TRP A 223 -7.57 18.28 0.06
C TRP A 223 -7.93 16.98 -0.66
N SER A 224 -7.20 15.90 -0.38
CA SER A 224 -7.52 14.56 -0.89
C SER A 224 -8.83 14.01 -0.32
N GLU A 225 -9.12 14.26 0.96
CA GLU A 225 -10.38 13.87 1.61
C GLU A 225 -11.55 14.69 1.09
N VAL A 226 -11.33 16.01 0.89
CA VAL A 226 -12.32 16.90 0.29
C VAL A 226 -12.67 16.44 -1.13
N GLY A 227 -11.66 16.14 -1.96
CA GLY A 227 -11.87 15.63 -3.33
C GLY A 227 -12.60 14.28 -3.34
N PHE A 228 -12.22 13.35 -2.46
CA PHE A 228 -12.90 12.07 -2.34
C PHE A 228 -14.37 12.22 -1.97
N THR A 229 -14.67 13.08 -0.99
CA THR A 229 -16.04 13.38 -0.57
C THR A 229 -16.83 14.03 -1.70
N TYR A 230 -16.24 15.00 -2.40
CA TYR A 230 -16.88 15.69 -3.51
C TYR A 230 -17.32 14.72 -4.63
N PHE A 231 -16.41 13.91 -5.16
CA PHE A 231 -16.75 12.94 -6.23
C PHE A 231 -17.73 11.87 -5.76
N SER A 232 -17.64 11.44 -4.51
CA SER A 232 -18.59 10.47 -3.95
C SER A 232 -19.98 11.05 -3.82
N VAL A 233 -20.11 12.30 -3.36
CA VAL A 233 -21.40 13.00 -3.25
C VAL A 233 -21.95 13.30 -4.64
N SER A 234 -21.12 13.72 -5.60
CA SER A 234 -21.50 13.97 -6.99
C SER A 234 -22.11 12.70 -7.61
N LEU A 235 -21.44 11.56 -7.49
CA LEU A 235 -21.93 10.29 -7.98
C LEU A 235 -23.26 9.89 -7.32
N LEU A 236 -23.38 10.04 -6.00
CA LEU A 236 -24.62 9.76 -5.28
C LEU A 236 -25.76 10.67 -5.72
N CYS A 237 -25.51 11.95 -5.91
CA CYS A 237 -26.51 12.88 -6.46
C CYS A 237 -26.94 12.49 -7.86
N LEU A 238 -25.99 12.13 -8.73
CA LEU A 238 -26.30 11.65 -10.08
C LEU A 238 -27.20 10.41 -10.06
N LEU A 239 -26.98 9.48 -9.12
CA LEU A 239 -27.74 8.23 -9.03
C LEU A 239 -29.13 8.41 -8.41
N ILE A 240 -29.26 9.26 -7.39
CA ILE A 240 -30.48 9.38 -6.58
C ILE A 240 -31.31 10.61 -7.00
N PHE A 241 -30.64 11.72 -7.29
CA PHE A 241 -31.28 13.03 -7.55
C PHE A 241 -30.68 13.70 -8.79
N PRO A 242 -30.85 13.16 -10.00
CA PRO A 242 -30.24 13.69 -11.21
C PRO A 242 -30.64 15.14 -11.54
N GLU A 243 -31.77 15.61 -11.03
CA GLU A 243 -32.21 16.99 -11.15
C GLU A 243 -31.28 18.02 -10.50
N TYR A 244 -30.45 17.61 -9.52
CA TYR A 244 -29.48 18.50 -8.87
C TYR A 244 -28.14 18.61 -9.63
N THR A 245 -27.95 17.86 -10.72
CA THR A 245 -26.72 17.93 -11.54
C THR A 245 -26.34 19.36 -11.98
N PRO A 246 -27.27 20.26 -12.38
CA PRO A 246 -26.93 21.64 -12.72
C PRO A 246 -26.33 22.43 -11.54
N TYR A 247 -26.78 22.16 -10.31
CA TYR A 247 -26.22 22.82 -9.11
C TYR A 247 -24.78 22.33 -8.83
N LEU A 248 -24.52 21.05 -9.04
CA LEU A 248 -23.15 20.51 -8.96
C LEU A 248 -22.25 21.15 -10.01
N ALA A 249 -22.73 21.34 -11.23
CA ALA A 249 -22.01 22.05 -12.28
C ALA A 249 -21.68 23.50 -11.86
N ALA A 250 -22.62 24.21 -11.23
CA ALA A 250 -22.36 25.56 -10.70
C ALA A 250 -21.29 25.55 -9.60
N ILE A 251 -21.29 24.57 -8.69
CA ILE A 251 -20.27 24.41 -7.67
C ILE A 251 -18.89 24.17 -8.33
N ASN A 252 -18.82 23.36 -9.38
CA ASN A 252 -17.58 23.13 -10.14
C ASN A 252 -16.99 24.42 -10.72
N VAL A 253 -17.83 25.27 -11.30
CA VAL A 253 -17.42 26.58 -11.79
C VAL A 253 -16.85 27.44 -10.66
N CYS A 254 -17.44 27.42 -9.48
CA CYS A 254 -16.91 28.12 -8.30
C CYS A 254 -15.57 27.55 -7.81
N CYS A 255 -15.27 26.29 -8.07
CA CYS A 255 -14.00 25.65 -7.70
C CYS A 255 -12.85 25.94 -8.69
N LEU A 256 -13.13 26.46 -9.91
CA LEU A 256 -12.11 26.77 -10.91
C LEU A 256 -10.96 27.66 -10.39
N PRO A 257 -11.21 28.75 -9.64
CA PRO A 257 -10.14 29.58 -9.12
C PRO A 257 -9.15 28.80 -8.22
N TYR A 258 -9.66 27.85 -7.44
CA TYR A 258 -8.82 26.95 -6.64
C TYR A 258 -7.94 26.05 -7.52
N SER A 259 -8.46 25.52 -8.61
CA SER A 259 -7.70 24.70 -9.56
C SER A 259 -6.52 25.46 -10.13
N PHE A 260 -6.73 26.71 -10.58
CA PHE A 260 -5.66 27.58 -11.06
C PHE A 260 -4.64 27.90 -9.96
N TRP A 261 -5.10 28.20 -8.75
CA TRP A 261 -4.22 28.45 -7.61
C TRP A 261 -3.37 27.23 -7.27
N SER A 262 -3.93 26.03 -7.29
CA SER A 262 -3.22 24.79 -6.99
C SER A 262 -2.09 24.51 -8.00
N VAL A 263 -2.36 24.68 -9.30
CA VAL A 263 -1.34 24.54 -10.36
C VAL A 263 -0.23 25.58 -10.18
N TRP A 264 -0.62 26.85 -9.94
CA TRP A 264 0.34 27.93 -9.66
C TRP A 264 1.21 27.61 -8.44
N TYR A 265 0.60 27.12 -7.33
CA TYR A 265 1.31 26.77 -6.11
C TYR A 265 2.35 25.66 -6.36
N GLN A 266 1.98 24.60 -7.06
CA GLN A 266 2.89 23.48 -7.39
C GLN A 266 4.09 23.98 -8.22
N LYS A 267 3.85 24.83 -9.21
CA LYS A 267 4.91 25.34 -10.09
C LYS A 267 5.85 26.32 -9.40
N PHE A 268 5.33 27.29 -8.64
CA PHE A 268 6.11 28.42 -8.16
C PHE A 268 6.53 28.34 -6.69
N ARG A 269 5.74 27.67 -5.85
CA ARG A 269 6.01 27.58 -4.41
C ARG A 269 6.57 26.24 -3.98
N ALA A 270 5.92 25.16 -4.33
CA ALA A 270 6.37 23.79 -3.99
C ALA A 270 7.56 23.37 -4.86
N LYS A 271 7.66 23.88 -6.09
CA LYS A 271 8.66 23.48 -7.11
C LYS A 271 8.70 21.95 -7.31
N ALA A 272 7.57 21.31 -7.11
CA ALA A 272 7.37 19.87 -7.23
C ALA A 272 6.01 19.59 -7.86
N TRP A 273 5.93 18.62 -8.75
CA TRP A 273 4.71 18.27 -9.48
C TRP A 273 4.07 17.02 -8.87
N CYS A 274 2.83 17.16 -8.40
CA CYS A 274 2.03 16.04 -7.95
C CYS A 274 1.09 15.58 -9.06
N THR A 275 1.42 14.48 -9.75
CA THR A 275 0.63 13.91 -10.84
C THR A 275 -0.82 13.62 -10.41
N LEU A 276 -1.01 13.00 -9.24
CA LEU A 276 -2.34 12.69 -8.71
C LEU A 276 -3.16 13.94 -8.40
N CYS A 277 -2.51 15.00 -7.88
CA CYS A 277 -3.18 16.28 -7.62
C CYS A 277 -3.65 16.94 -8.93
N LEU A 278 -2.80 16.94 -9.97
CA LEU A 278 -3.15 17.48 -11.27
C LEU A 278 -4.29 16.68 -11.92
N LEU A 279 -4.24 15.36 -11.87
CA LEU A 279 -5.32 14.51 -12.38
C LEU A 279 -6.63 14.77 -11.65
N SER A 280 -6.61 14.95 -10.33
CA SER A 280 -7.81 15.30 -9.54
C SER A 280 -8.38 16.67 -9.93
N LEU A 281 -7.53 17.65 -10.30
CA LEU A 281 -7.98 18.98 -10.73
C LEU A 281 -8.56 18.99 -12.16
N ILE A 282 -8.01 18.18 -13.07
CA ILE A 282 -8.49 18.08 -14.47
C ILE A 282 -9.91 17.49 -14.51
N HIS A 283 -10.24 16.61 -13.58
CA HIS A 283 -11.60 16.05 -13.46
C HIS A 283 -12.62 17.07 -13.01
#